data_4ade7e28e1376acdb43c0def4eb58d3c
#
_entry.id   4ade7e28e1376acdb43c0def4eb58d3c
#
_cell.length_a   1.000
_cell.length_b   1.000
_cell.length_c   1.000
_cell.angle_alpha   90.00
_cell.angle_beta   90.00
_cell.angle_gamma   90.00
#
_symmetry.space_group_name_H-M   'P 1'
#
loop_
_entity.id
_entity.type
_entity.pdbx_description
1 polymer ?
#
loop_
_entity_poly.entity_id
_entity_poly.type
_entity_poly.pdbx_seq_one_letter_code
_entity_poly.pdbx_strand_id
1 'polypeptide(L)'
;MFFNNTFNRLAIAASFIFISLSVISEPTLEEVVVSARKVDENLQDVPIAMSVFTSSDIEDAGIQRPEDFIALTPNVVMANTVNVGDTLVTIRGLTSTRDAESNFAFVVDGVLQTNPNAFNRELLDIAQIEVLKGPQGALYGRNATSGAILITTKAPSEESESTAVVGLGVNDSTKLQFVNSGKMGENIYTRFSVSTRETDGEHTNVYSGSNNVDFFEDTTIRTRFLVDNGDNSWDLRAGISEASGGTINFNAVFALPAFQGFGT
;
A
#
# COMPACT_ATOMS: atom_id res chain seq x y z
N MET A 1 3.97 -67.05 28.04
CA MET A 1 4.63 -65.88 27.42
C MET A 1 3.79 -65.37 26.24
N PHE A 2 2.46 -65.15 26.42
CA PHE A 2 1.53 -64.74 25.36
C PHE A 2 0.54 -63.63 25.76
N PHE A 3 0.75 -62.91 26.86
CA PHE A 3 -0.22 -61.91 27.37
C PHE A 3 0.17 -60.50 27.16
N ASN A 4 1.35 -60.17 26.58
CA ASN A 4 1.84 -58.76 26.49
C ASN A 4 1.59 -58.05 25.15
N ASN A 5 1.09 -58.75 24.12
CA ASN A 5 0.97 -58.18 22.78
C ASN A 5 -0.42 -57.57 22.46
N THR A 6 -1.45 -57.95 23.20
CA THR A 6 -2.82 -57.44 23.00
C THR A 6 -3.03 -56.10 23.70
N PHE A 7 -2.37 -55.86 24.84
CA PHE A 7 -2.48 -54.57 25.55
C PHE A 7 -1.81 -53.43 24.81
N ASN A 8 -0.65 -53.67 24.18
CA ASN A 8 0.05 -52.67 23.40
C ASN A 8 -0.69 -52.29 22.10
N ARG A 9 -1.44 -53.22 21.50
CA ARG A 9 -2.23 -52.95 20.29
C ARG A 9 -3.50 -52.15 20.58
N LEU A 10 -4.11 -52.31 21.76
CA LEU A 10 -5.24 -51.52 22.21
C LEU A 10 -4.81 -50.08 22.60
N ALA A 11 -3.64 -49.88 23.18
CA ALA A 11 -3.11 -48.58 23.54
C ALA A 11 -2.75 -47.75 22.31
N ILE A 12 -2.23 -48.36 21.24
CA ILE A 12 -1.91 -47.69 19.97
C ILE A 12 -3.20 -47.35 19.20
N ALA A 13 -4.25 -48.18 19.23
CA ALA A 13 -5.54 -47.90 18.62
C ALA A 13 -6.29 -46.76 19.33
N ALA A 14 -6.19 -46.64 20.66
CA ALA A 14 -6.77 -45.53 21.42
C ALA A 14 -6.07 -44.19 21.20
N SER A 15 -4.75 -44.19 20.91
CA SER A 15 -4.00 -42.97 20.60
C SER A 15 -4.35 -42.37 19.22
N PHE A 16 -4.86 -43.17 18.27
CA PHE A 16 -5.25 -42.65 16.95
C PHE A 16 -6.66 -42.07 16.89
N ILE A 17 -7.52 -42.30 17.88
CA ILE A 17 -8.89 -41.79 17.92
C ILE A 17 -8.94 -40.31 18.41
N PHE A 18 -7.88 -39.80 19.03
CA PHE A 18 -7.85 -38.42 19.55
C PHE A 18 -7.36 -37.36 18.56
N ILE A 19 -7.01 -37.69 17.31
CA ILE A 19 -6.42 -36.74 16.33
C ILE A 19 -7.45 -36.21 15.35
N SER A 20 -8.73 -36.48 15.47
CA SER A 20 -9.74 -35.98 14.50
C SER A 20 -10.83 -35.09 15.08
N LEU A 21 -10.50 -34.21 16.03
CA LEU A 21 -11.28 -32.98 16.18
C LEU A 21 -10.67 -31.92 15.27
N SER A 22 -11.00 -32.00 13.99
CA SER A 22 -10.91 -30.86 13.12
C SER A 22 -11.86 -29.81 13.70
N VAL A 23 -11.31 -28.80 14.34
CA VAL A 23 -12.04 -27.56 14.62
C VAL A 23 -12.36 -26.99 13.23
N ILE A 24 -13.60 -27.21 12.76
CA ILE A 24 -14.16 -26.46 11.64
C ILE A 24 -14.33 -25.05 12.22
N SER A 25 -13.30 -24.23 12.07
CA SER A 25 -13.46 -22.78 12.21
C SER A 25 -14.39 -22.37 11.09
N GLU A 26 -15.63 -22.02 11.42
CA GLU A 26 -16.49 -21.34 10.46
C GLU A 26 -15.74 -20.08 10.01
N PRO A 27 -15.62 -19.83 8.70
CA PRO A 27 -15.04 -18.58 8.24
C PRO A 27 -15.95 -17.46 8.77
N THR A 28 -15.47 -16.76 9.79
CA THR A 28 -16.10 -15.51 10.22
C THR A 28 -15.91 -14.56 9.04
N LEU A 29 -17.00 -14.24 8.34
CA LEU A 29 -17.00 -13.20 7.32
C LEU A 29 -16.62 -11.90 8.04
N GLU A 30 -15.40 -11.45 7.82
CA GLU A 30 -14.93 -10.20 8.37
C GLU A 30 -15.73 -9.07 7.69
N GLU A 31 -16.48 -8.31 8.47
CA GLU A 31 -17.27 -7.19 7.98
C GLU A 31 -16.28 -6.06 7.60
N VAL A 32 -16.17 -5.78 6.31
CA VAL A 32 -15.30 -4.72 5.82
C VAL A 32 -16.03 -3.38 5.94
N VAL A 33 -15.55 -2.53 6.85
CA VAL A 33 -16.02 -1.17 7.03
C VAL A 33 -15.22 -0.23 6.14
N VAL A 34 -15.89 0.68 5.44
CA VAL A 34 -15.29 1.66 4.52
C VAL A 34 -15.68 3.08 4.90
N SER A 35 -14.83 4.04 4.61
CA SER A 35 -15.04 5.46 4.87
C SER A 35 -15.26 6.30 3.60
N ALA A 36 -15.53 5.64 2.50
CA ALA A 36 -15.68 6.22 1.16
C ALA A 36 -16.67 7.40 1.08
N ARG A 37 -17.66 7.45 1.93
CA ARG A 37 -18.65 8.55 2.01
C ARG A 37 -18.41 9.50 3.18
N LYS A 38 -17.22 9.45 3.80
CA LYS A 38 -16.87 10.19 5.02
C LYS A 38 -17.72 9.79 6.24
N VAL A 39 -18.30 8.61 6.19
CA VAL A 39 -19.04 7.94 7.25
C VAL A 39 -18.63 6.47 7.18
N ASP A 40 -18.44 5.85 8.32
CA ASP A 40 -18.13 4.43 8.39
C ASP A 40 -19.39 3.62 8.06
N GLU A 41 -19.33 2.86 6.98
CA GLU A 41 -20.42 2.05 6.46
C GLU A 41 -19.92 0.66 6.07
N ASN A 42 -20.78 -0.34 6.09
CA ASN A 42 -20.44 -1.64 5.54
C ASN A 42 -20.25 -1.55 4.03
N LEU A 43 -19.18 -2.15 3.51
CA LEU A 43 -18.87 -2.16 2.06
C LEU A 43 -20.08 -2.59 1.21
N GLN A 44 -20.90 -3.53 1.70
CA GLN A 44 -22.05 -4.06 0.96
C GLN A 44 -23.21 -3.05 0.86
N ASP A 45 -23.27 -2.07 1.76
CA ASP A 45 -24.33 -1.06 1.80
C ASP A 45 -23.98 0.18 0.98
N VAL A 46 -22.73 0.32 0.54
CA VAL A 46 -22.26 1.48 -0.22
C VAL A 46 -22.67 1.38 -1.70
N PRO A 47 -23.52 2.29 -2.21
CA PRO A 47 -23.99 2.26 -3.61
C PRO A 47 -22.94 2.83 -4.61
N ILE A 48 -21.67 2.56 -4.39
CA ILE A 48 -20.55 3.02 -5.23
C ILE A 48 -19.72 1.81 -5.64
N ALA A 49 -19.40 1.71 -6.92
CA ALA A 49 -18.47 0.69 -7.38
C ALA A 49 -17.07 0.99 -6.88
N MET A 50 -16.57 0.17 -5.97
CA MET A 50 -15.27 0.35 -5.36
C MET A 50 -14.51 -0.98 -5.25
N SER A 51 -13.22 -0.89 -5.04
CA SER A 51 -12.36 -1.98 -4.60
C SER A 51 -11.74 -1.58 -3.27
N VAL A 52 -11.66 -2.50 -2.34
CA VAL A 52 -11.09 -2.27 -1.00
C VAL A 52 -10.01 -3.30 -0.76
N PHE A 53 -8.92 -2.87 -0.16
CA PHE A 53 -7.82 -3.71 0.31
C PHE A 53 -7.65 -3.45 1.80
N THR A 54 -7.92 -4.43 2.60
CA THR A 54 -7.71 -4.41 4.06
C THR A 54 -6.22 -4.57 4.38
N SER A 55 -5.84 -4.40 5.64
CA SER A 55 -4.45 -4.65 6.08
C SER A 55 -3.98 -6.06 5.74
N SER A 56 -4.84 -7.07 5.91
CA SER A 56 -4.53 -8.46 5.53
C SER A 56 -4.35 -8.63 4.03
N ASP A 57 -5.25 -8.04 3.21
CA ASP A 57 -5.12 -8.10 1.76
C ASP A 57 -3.82 -7.45 1.26
N ILE A 58 -3.43 -6.33 1.89
CA ILE A 58 -2.18 -5.61 1.58
C ILE A 58 -0.96 -6.48 1.88
N GLU A 59 -0.96 -7.15 3.04
CA GLU A 59 0.14 -8.03 3.46
C GLU A 59 0.20 -9.30 2.60
N ASP A 60 -0.93 -9.97 2.39
CA ASP A 60 -1.02 -11.23 1.64
C ASP A 60 -0.71 -11.07 0.15
N ALA A 61 -1.15 -9.96 -0.45
CA ALA A 61 -0.85 -9.65 -1.84
C ALA A 61 0.53 -8.98 -2.04
N GLY A 62 1.25 -8.65 -0.96
CA GLY A 62 2.56 -7.99 -1.03
C GLY A 62 2.50 -6.59 -1.60
N ILE A 63 1.41 -5.86 -1.35
CA ILE A 63 1.22 -4.49 -1.86
C ILE A 63 2.18 -3.55 -1.14
N GLN A 64 3.11 -2.96 -1.89
CA GLN A 64 4.12 -2.03 -1.39
C GLN A 64 4.01 -0.64 -2.02
N ARG A 65 3.48 -0.56 -3.24
CA ARG A 65 3.35 0.67 -4.02
C ARG A 65 1.97 0.76 -4.69
N PRO A 66 1.56 1.95 -5.16
CA PRO A 66 0.27 2.11 -5.85
C PRO A 66 0.10 1.21 -7.07
N GLU A 67 1.16 0.93 -7.80
CA GLU A 67 1.12 0.03 -8.95
C GLU A 67 0.62 -1.36 -8.60
N ASP A 68 0.94 -1.86 -7.39
CA ASP A 68 0.58 -3.21 -6.95
C ASP A 68 -0.94 -3.34 -6.75
N PHE A 69 -1.57 -2.44 -5.98
CA PHE A 69 -3.02 -2.50 -5.79
C PHE A 69 -3.80 -2.10 -7.04
N ILE A 70 -3.25 -1.22 -7.88
CA ILE A 70 -3.87 -0.85 -9.16
C ILE A 70 -3.90 -2.05 -10.10
N ALA A 71 -2.83 -2.84 -10.16
CA ALA A 71 -2.79 -4.07 -10.97
C ALA A 71 -3.88 -5.08 -10.55
N LEU A 72 -4.26 -5.07 -9.27
CA LEU A 72 -5.34 -5.89 -8.71
C LEU A 72 -6.74 -5.25 -8.81
N THR A 73 -6.82 -3.98 -9.26
CA THR A 73 -8.08 -3.23 -9.30
C THR A 73 -8.69 -3.25 -10.71
N PRO A 74 -9.83 -3.90 -10.93
CA PRO A 74 -10.47 -3.93 -12.24
C PRO A 74 -10.86 -2.53 -12.76
N ASN A 75 -10.61 -2.27 -14.05
CA ASN A 75 -10.89 -1.01 -14.74
C ASN A 75 -10.08 0.19 -14.23
N VAL A 76 -8.95 -0.06 -13.59
CA VAL A 76 -7.94 0.95 -13.25
C VAL A 76 -6.60 0.52 -13.83
N VAL A 77 -5.89 1.45 -14.44
CA VAL A 77 -4.57 1.22 -15.04
C VAL A 77 -3.66 2.37 -14.65
N MET A 78 -2.41 2.08 -14.36
CA MET A 78 -1.37 3.05 -14.10
C MET A 78 -0.24 2.89 -15.10
N ALA A 79 0.29 4.01 -15.56
CA ALA A 79 1.50 4.06 -16.36
C ALA A 79 2.46 5.09 -15.76
N ASN A 80 3.69 4.67 -15.51
CA ASN A 80 4.76 5.57 -15.12
C ASN A 80 5.17 6.44 -16.30
N THR A 81 5.46 7.70 -16.03
CA THR A 81 5.88 8.65 -17.07
C THR A 81 7.36 9.01 -16.95
N VAL A 82 7.71 10.26 -17.14
CA VAL A 82 9.09 10.73 -17.31
C VAL A 82 9.83 10.89 -16.01
N ASN A 83 9.13 11.22 -14.94
CA ASN A 83 9.72 11.52 -13.63
C ASN A 83 9.19 10.57 -12.58
N VAL A 84 9.99 10.34 -11.56
CA VAL A 84 9.54 9.63 -10.36
C VAL A 84 8.34 10.36 -9.75
N GLY A 85 7.30 9.60 -9.47
CA GLY A 85 6.06 10.13 -8.93
C GLY A 85 5.05 10.61 -9.99
N ASP A 86 5.50 11.00 -11.18
CA ASP A 86 4.60 11.39 -12.28
C ASP A 86 4.00 10.14 -12.93
N THR A 87 2.70 9.96 -12.73
CA THR A 87 1.97 8.78 -13.17
C THR A 87 0.67 9.15 -13.87
N LEU A 88 0.36 8.41 -14.91
CA LEU A 88 -0.93 8.48 -15.58
C LEU A 88 -1.83 7.37 -15.02
N VAL A 89 -2.83 7.77 -14.26
CA VAL A 89 -3.85 6.83 -13.76
C VAL A 89 -5.11 6.96 -14.61
N THR A 90 -5.60 5.84 -15.10
CA THR A 90 -6.82 5.73 -15.89
C THR A 90 -7.85 4.97 -15.08
N ILE A 91 -8.98 5.60 -14.78
CA ILE A 91 -10.12 4.96 -14.11
C ILE A 91 -11.32 4.94 -15.06
N ARG A 92 -11.83 3.75 -15.38
CA ARG A 92 -12.96 3.57 -16.32
C ARG A 92 -12.76 4.28 -17.67
N GLY A 93 -11.54 4.29 -18.19
CA GLY A 93 -11.19 4.92 -19.47
C GLY A 93 -10.93 6.42 -19.40
N LEU A 94 -11.09 7.07 -18.25
CA LEU A 94 -10.71 8.46 -18.05
C LEU A 94 -9.27 8.52 -17.56
N THR A 95 -8.37 8.98 -18.41
CA THR A 95 -6.93 9.08 -18.14
C THR A 95 -6.57 10.44 -17.54
N SER A 96 -5.72 10.47 -16.53
CA SER A 96 -5.10 11.69 -16.01
C SER A 96 -4.28 12.38 -17.12
N THR A 97 -4.21 13.70 -17.08
CA THR A 97 -3.37 14.47 -17.99
C THR A 97 -1.96 14.57 -17.42
N ARG A 98 -0.98 14.40 -18.28
CA ARG A 98 0.42 14.60 -17.93
C ARG A 98 0.69 16.08 -17.59
N ASP A 99 1.59 16.33 -16.65
CA ASP A 99 1.99 17.68 -16.20
C ASP A 99 0.81 18.54 -15.73
N ALA A 100 -0.27 17.92 -15.27
CA ALA A 100 -1.46 18.58 -14.75
C ALA A 100 -1.97 17.89 -13.47
N GLU A 101 -2.96 18.49 -12.83
CA GLU A 101 -3.64 17.89 -11.69
C GLU A 101 -4.31 16.56 -12.13
N SER A 102 -4.26 15.58 -11.24
CA SER A 102 -4.90 14.27 -11.45
C SER A 102 -6.41 14.44 -11.63
N ASN A 103 -7.04 13.58 -12.40
CA ASN A 103 -8.48 13.54 -12.57
C ASN A 103 -9.21 12.68 -11.53
N PHE A 104 -8.46 12.09 -10.59
CA PHE A 104 -8.97 11.39 -9.41
C PHE A 104 -8.50 12.10 -8.14
N ALA A 105 -9.33 12.07 -7.10
CA ALA A 105 -8.93 12.57 -5.79
C ALA A 105 -8.01 11.54 -5.12
N PHE A 106 -6.81 11.97 -4.74
CA PHE A 106 -5.91 11.18 -3.91
C PHE A 106 -5.96 11.70 -2.49
N VAL A 107 -6.40 10.87 -1.55
CA VAL A 107 -6.64 11.25 -0.16
C VAL A 107 -5.87 10.32 0.77
N VAL A 108 -5.07 10.90 1.64
CA VAL A 108 -4.36 10.15 2.68
C VAL A 108 -4.84 10.64 4.03
N ASP A 109 -5.36 9.75 4.85
CA ASP A 109 -5.91 10.04 6.18
C ASP A 109 -6.90 11.23 6.19
N GLY A 110 -7.76 11.32 5.19
CA GLY A 110 -8.75 12.39 5.04
C GLY A 110 -8.21 13.69 4.42
N VAL A 111 -6.91 13.79 4.15
CA VAL A 111 -6.27 14.98 3.55
C VAL A 111 -6.06 14.78 2.06
N LEU A 112 -6.68 15.66 1.24
CA LEU A 112 -6.50 15.65 -0.20
C LEU A 112 -5.06 16.02 -0.57
N GLN A 113 -4.39 15.15 -1.30
CA GLN A 113 -3.06 15.37 -1.83
C GLN A 113 -3.16 16.11 -3.17
N THR A 114 -2.61 17.30 -3.22
CA THR A 114 -2.69 18.14 -4.42
C THR A 114 -1.45 18.07 -5.31
N ASN A 115 -0.36 17.50 -4.78
CA ASN A 115 0.84 17.26 -5.57
C ASN A 115 0.65 15.96 -6.39
N PRO A 116 0.61 16.03 -7.73
CA PRO A 116 0.44 14.83 -8.56
C PRO A 116 1.56 13.80 -8.35
N ASN A 117 2.76 14.23 -7.99
CA ASN A 117 3.90 13.35 -7.73
C ASN A 117 3.85 12.67 -6.34
N ALA A 118 2.85 12.98 -5.52
CA ALA A 118 2.69 12.33 -4.21
C ALA A 118 2.11 10.93 -4.30
N PHE A 119 1.55 10.53 -5.45
CA PHE A 119 0.83 9.28 -5.59
C PHE A 119 1.77 8.07 -5.63
N ASN A 120 2.81 8.09 -6.45
CA ASN A 120 3.71 6.95 -6.63
C ASN A 120 4.80 6.91 -5.55
N ARG A 121 4.43 6.53 -4.34
CA ARG A 121 5.29 6.44 -3.16
C ARG A 121 5.20 5.07 -2.51
N GLU A 122 6.18 4.75 -1.69
CA GLU A 122 6.13 3.56 -0.84
C GLU A 122 4.94 3.65 0.13
N LEU A 123 4.15 2.58 0.20
CA LEU A 123 3.02 2.46 1.10
C LEU A 123 3.50 1.94 2.46
N LEU A 124 3.66 2.86 3.41
CA LEU A 124 4.13 2.55 4.75
C LEU A 124 2.96 2.43 5.72
N ASP A 125 2.85 1.28 6.40
CA ASP A 125 2.00 1.12 7.58
C ASP A 125 0.53 1.45 7.31
N ILE A 126 -0.02 0.82 6.27
CA ILE A 126 -1.37 1.09 5.75
C ILE A 126 -2.38 0.15 6.42
N ALA A 127 -3.50 0.73 6.89
CA ALA A 127 -4.65 -0.01 7.40
C ALA A 127 -5.59 -0.43 6.28
N GLN A 128 -5.83 0.47 5.31
CA GLN A 128 -6.80 0.23 4.25
C GLN A 128 -6.55 1.09 3.03
N ILE A 129 -6.88 0.55 1.85
CA ILE A 129 -6.89 1.27 0.58
C ILE A 129 -8.28 1.11 -0.02
N GLU A 130 -8.93 2.22 -0.37
CA GLU A 130 -10.24 2.24 -1.01
C GLU A 130 -10.12 2.92 -2.39
N VAL A 131 -10.54 2.25 -3.44
CA VAL A 131 -10.52 2.76 -4.82
C VAL A 131 -11.94 2.92 -5.32
N LEU A 132 -12.45 4.15 -5.31
CA LEU A 132 -13.78 4.52 -5.76
C LEU A 132 -13.76 4.80 -7.25
N LYS A 133 -14.62 4.12 -8.00
CA LYS A 133 -14.66 4.20 -9.46
C LYS A 133 -15.88 4.99 -9.95
N GLY A 134 -15.65 6.12 -10.60
CA GLY A 134 -16.66 7.05 -11.11
C GLY A 134 -16.65 8.38 -10.37
N PRO A 135 -17.38 9.39 -10.85
CA PRO A 135 -17.32 10.77 -10.32
C PRO A 135 -17.62 10.87 -8.83
N GLN A 136 -16.71 11.48 -8.08
CA GLN A 136 -16.80 11.68 -6.63
C GLN A 136 -16.69 13.18 -6.25
N GLY A 137 -16.94 14.10 -7.18
CA GLY A 137 -16.78 15.54 -6.98
C GLY A 137 -17.62 16.12 -5.85
N ALA A 138 -18.79 15.53 -5.54
CA ALA A 138 -19.65 16.00 -4.45
C ALA A 138 -19.01 15.81 -3.06
N LEU A 139 -18.20 14.77 -2.86
CA LEU A 139 -17.58 14.42 -1.58
C LEU A 139 -16.15 14.89 -1.46
N TYR A 140 -15.39 14.80 -2.56
CA TYR A 140 -13.94 15.04 -2.58
C TYR A 140 -13.55 16.31 -3.33
N GLY A 141 -14.53 17.00 -3.93
CA GLY A 141 -14.32 18.27 -4.59
C GLY A 141 -13.60 18.15 -5.94
N ARG A 142 -12.60 19.01 -6.14
CA ARG A 142 -11.81 19.01 -7.37
C ARG A 142 -11.03 17.71 -7.55
N ASN A 143 -10.63 17.42 -8.77
CA ASN A 143 -9.81 16.24 -9.10
C ASN A 143 -10.51 14.89 -8.86
N ALA A 144 -11.83 14.86 -8.73
CA ALA A 144 -12.59 13.64 -8.47
C ALA A 144 -13.55 13.28 -9.60
N THR A 145 -13.18 13.56 -10.85
CA THR A 145 -13.99 13.31 -12.05
C THR A 145 -14.01 11.84 -12.45
N SER A 146 -12.89 11.15 -12.35
CA SER A 146 -12.79 9.72 -12.68
C SER A 146 -13.00 8.81 -11.48
N GLY A 147 -12.71 9.29 -10.27
CA GLY A 147 -12.82 8.52 -9.05
C GLY A 147 -12.11 9.17 -7.85
N ALA A 148 -11.90 8.35 -6.82
CA ALA A 148 -11.07 8.69 -5.67
C ALA A 148 -10.28 7.47 -5.20
N ILE A 149 -9.07 7.70 -4.71
CA ILE A 149 -8.24 6.69 -4.05
C ILE A 149 -7.95 7.20 -2.65
N LEU A 150 -8.40 6.43 -1.66
CA LEU A 150 -8.22 6.77 -0.25
C LEU A 150 -7.26 5.78 0.38
N ILE A 151 -6.31 6.31 1.11
CA ILE A 151 -5.35 5.53 1.89
C ILE A 151 -5.52 5.93 3.35
N THR A 152 -5.76 4.93 4.19
CA THR A 152 -5.84 5.08 5.64
C THR A 152 -4.64 4.41 6.29
N THR A 153 -3.87 5.15 7.07
CA THR A 153 -2.74 4.60 7.83
C THR A 153 -3.21 3.95 9.13
N LYS A 154 -2.43 2.99 9.64
CA LYS A 154 -2.76 2.32 10.91
C LYS A 154 -2.80 3.34 12.06
N ALA A 155 -3.79 3.19 12.92
CA ALA A 155 -3.90 3.98 14.15
C ALA A 155 -2.88 3.50 15.20
N PRO A 156 -2.55 4.33 16.19
CA PRO A 156 -1.83 3.87 17.38
C PRO A 156 -2.61 2.77 18.09
N SER A 157 -1.91 1.72 18.53
CA SER A 157 -2.46 0.60 19.30
C SER A 157 -2.41 0.86 20.80
N GLU A 158 -3.29 0.21 21.56
CA GLU A 158 -3.22 0.22 23.02
C GLU A 158 -2.06 -0.63 23.53
N GLU A 159 -1.86 -1.78 22.90
CA GLU A 159 -0.77 -2.69 23.19
C GLU A 159 0.52 -2.22 22.52
N SER A 160 1.64 -2.43 23.21
CA SER A 160 2.95 -2.11 22.63
C SER A 160 3.31 -3.13 21.56
N GLU A 161 3.50 -2.64 20.35
CA GLU A 161 3.93 -3.44 19.21
C GLU A 161 5.15 -2.83 18.52
N SER A 162 6.00 -3.67 18.00
CA SER A 162 7.15 -3.24 17.21
C SER A 162 7.37 -4.23 16.08
N THR A 163 7.51 -3.70 14.87
CA THR A 163 7.76 -4.50 13.67
C THR A 163 8.99 -3.95 12.97
N ALA A 164 9.89 -4.84 12.57
CA ALA A 164 11.04 -4.49 11.73
C ALA A 164 11.03 -5.42 10.51
N VAL A 165 11.16 -4.83 9.33
CA VAL A 165 11.21 -5.55 8.06
C VAL A 165 12.51 -5.20 7.35
N VAL A 166 13.24 -6.23 6.92
CA VAL A 166 14.42 -6.10 6.06
C VAL A 166 14.15 -6.89 4.79
N GLY A 167 14.18 -6.23 3.65
CA GLY A 167 14.03 -6.82 2.34
C GLY A 167 15.31 -6.66 1.54
N LEU A 168 15.70 -7.72 0.85
CA LEU A 168 16.79 -7.72 -0.12
C LEU A 168 16.26 -8.34 -1.41
N GLY A 169 16.56 -7.74 -2.53
CA GLY A 169 16.06 -8.18 -3.83
C GLY A 169 17.10 -8.10 -4.93
N VAL A 170 16.66 -8.35 -6.13
CA VAL A 170 17.46 -8.17 -7.35
C VAL A 170 17.72 -6.69 -7.61
N ASN A 171 18.71 -6.38 -8.46
CA ASN A 171 19.06 -5.01 -8.86
C ASN A 171 19.44 -4.13 -7.64
N ASP A 172 20.21 -4.71 -6.71
CA ASP A 172 20.63 -4.10 -5.45
C ASP A 172 19.47 -3.51 -4.63
N SER A 173 18.27 -4.10 -4.80
CA SER A 173 17.09 -3.64 -4.08
C SER A 173 17.21 -3.93 -2.58
N THR A 174 17.06 -2.88 -1.79
CA THR A 174 17.08 -2.92 -0.32
C THR A 174 15.85 -2.22 0.23
N LYS A 175 15.19 -2.83 1.22
CA LYS A 175 14.09 -2.23 1.98
C LYS A 175 14.36 -2.40 3.47
N LEU A 176 14.25 -1.30 4.21
CA LEU A 176 14.25 -1.29 5.66
C LEU A 176 12.98 -0.59 6.13
N GLN A 177 12.27 -1.22 7.04
CA GLN A 177 11.07 -0.64 7.64
C GLN A 177 11.07 -0.93 9.14
N PHE A 178 10.69 0.08 9.91
CA PHE A 178 10.47 -0.06 11.35
C PHE A 178 9.19 0.67 11.74
N VAL A 179 8.37 0.00 12.52
CA VAL A 179 7.15 0.54 13.12
C VAL A 179 7.17 0.25 14.60
N ASN A 180 6.84 1.24 15.40
CA ASN A 180 6.62 1.10 16.84
C ASN A 180 5.32 1.80 17.18
N SER A 181 4.47 1.14 17.94
CA SER A 181 3.21 1.70 18.41
C SER A 181 2.95 1.26 19.84
N GLY A 182 2.18 2.04 20.57
CA GLY A 182 1.76 1.72 21.92
C GLY A 182 1.31 2.91 22.74
N LYS A 183 0.88 2.61 23.92
CA LYS A 183 0.45 3.57 24.93
C LYS A 183 1.66 4.23 25.61
N MET A 184 1.72 5.56 25.59
CA MET A 184 2.79 6.35 26.22
C MET A 184 2.39 6.91 27.57
N GLY A 185 1.08 7.04 27.85
CA GLY A 185 0.52 7.59 29.08
C GLY A 185 -0.89 7.06 29.31
N GLU A 186 -1.64 7.59 30.28
CA GLU A 186 -2.98 7.08 30.55
C GLU A 186 -3.91 7.18 29.34
N ASN A 187 -3.84 8.29 28.60
CA ASN A 187 -4.73 8.61 27.49
C ASN A 187 -3.96 9.00 26.21
N ILE A 188 -2.68 8.66 26.13
CA ILE A 188 -1.81 9.03 25.00
C ILE A 188 -1.32 7.76 24.33
N TYR A 189 -1.61 7.63 23.06
CA TYR A 189 -1.18 6.54 22.20
C TYR A 189 -0.30 7.10 21.09
N THR A 190 0.73 6.37 20.75
CA THR A 190 1.71 6.82 19.74
C THR A 190 1.94 5.74 18.71
N ARG A 191 2.18 6.18 17.48
CA ARG A 191 2.67 5.32 16.40
C ARG A 191 3.77 6.04 15.65
N PHE A 192 4.93 5.40 15.56
CA PHE A 192 6.08 5.87 14.79
C PHE A 192 6.38 4.85 13.70
N SER A 193 6.55 5.31 12.48
CA SER A 193 6.85 4.46 11.34
C SER A 193 7.94 5.10 10.48
N VAL A 194 8.91 4.32 10.07
CA VAL A 194 9.96 4.72 9.13
C VAL A 194 10.17 3.62 8.10
N SER A 195 10.35 4.02 6.85
CA SER A 195 10.73 3.13 5.76
C SER A 195 11.76 3.80 4.89
N THR A 196 12.73 3.03 4.43
CA THR A 196 13.59 3.40 3.30
C THR A 196 13.64 2.24 2.32
N ARG A 197 13.63 2.57 1.05
CA ARG A 197 13.75 1.62 -0.06
C ARG A 197 14.66 2.20 -1.13
N GLU A 198 15.55 1.36 -1.64
CA GLU A 198 16.48 1.70 -2.71
C GLU A 198 16.50 0.55 -3.73
N THR A 199 16.67 0.87 -5.01
CA THR A 199 16.91 -0.10 -6.08
C THR A 199 17.58 0.59 -7.26
N ASP A 200 18.50 -0.12 -7.92
CA ASP A 200 19.16 0.35 -9.15
C ASP A 200 18.23 0.33 -10.39
N GLY A 201 17.06 -0.34 -10.28
CA GLY A 201 16.13 -0.49 -11.37
C GLY A 201 16.45 -1.70 -12.26
N GLU A 202 15.73 -1.81 -13.38
CA GLU A 202 15.80 -2.99 -14.26
C GLU A 202 16.44 -2.71 -15.63
N HIS A 203 16.69 -1.44 -15.95
CA HIS A 203 17.06 -1.03 -17.29
C HIS A 203 18.53 -0.60 -17.37
N THR A 204 19.18 -1.03 -18.43
CA THR A 204 20.54 -0.62 -18.76
C THR A 204 20.53 0.30 -19.97
N ASN A 205 21.21 1.43 -19.86
CA ASN A 205 21.45 2.31 -21.00
C ASN A 205 22.53 1.70 -21.90
N VAL A 206 22.13 1.25 -23.07
CA VAL A 206 23.03 0.57 -24.01
C VAL A 206 24.13 1.47 -24.58
N TYR A 207 23.98 2.77 -24.51
CA TYR A 207 24.98 3.74 -25.01
C TYR A 207 26.03 4.08 -23.96
N SER A 208 25.61 4.32 -22.73
CA SER A 208 26.53 4.68 -21.63
C SER A 208 27.02 3.46 -20.83
N GLY A 209 26.32 2.32 -20.95
CA GLY A 209 26.56 1.14 -20.12
C GLY A 209 26.08 1.29 -18.67
N SER A 210 25.36 2.38 -18.34
CA SER A 210 24.81 2.58 -17.02
C SER A 210 23.63 1.63 -16.79
N ASN A 211 23.60 0.95 -15.64
CA ASN A 211 22.57 -0.02 -15.24
C ASN A 211 21.63 0.51 -14.14
N ASN A 212 21.66 1.81 -13.86
CA ASN A 212 20.83 2.46 -12.86
C ASN A 212 20.03 3.62 -13.45
N VAL A 213 19.53 3.49 -14.67
CA VAL A 213 18.80 4.57 -15.35
C VAL A 213 17.39 4.78 -14.81
N ASP A 214 16.82 3.77 -14.20
CA ASP A 214 15.50 3.75 -13.58
C ASP A 214 15.58 3.42 -12.08
N PHE A 215 16.68 3.86 -11.44
CA PHE A 215 16.81 3.74 -9.99
C PHE A 215 15.65 4.39 -9.26
N PHE A 216 15.36 3.88 -8.08
CA PHE A 216 14.32 4.43 -7.23
C PHE A 216 14.78 4.42 -5.76
N GLU A 217 14.64 5.55 -5.11
CA GLU A 217 14.90 5.74 -3.70
C GLU A 217 13.67 6.40 -3.06
N ASP A 218 13.21 5.89 -1.94
CA ASP A 218 12.13 6.48 -1.16
C ASP A 218 12.46 6.38 0.32
N THR A 219 12.28 7.48 1.04
CA THR A 219 12.37 7.50 2.49
C THR A 219 11.15 8.20 3.05
N THR A 220 10.44 7.51 3.91
CA THR A 220 9.23 8.02 4.57
C THR A 220 9.33 7.85 6.08
N ILE A 221 9.05 8.92 6.82
CA ILE A 221 8.96 8.93 8.27
C ILE A 221 7.59 9.49 8.64
N ARG A 222 6.88 8.81 9.54
CA ARG A 222 5.57 9.26 10.06
C ARG A 222 5.52 9.11 11.57
N THR A 223 4.77 10.01 12.19
CA THR A 223 4.41 9.90 13.59
C THR A 223 2.96 10.30 13.77
N ARG A 224 2.26 9.61 14.66
CA ARG A 224 0.87 9.85 15.00
C ARG A 224 0.71 9.78 16.50
N PHE A 225 0.04 10.77 17.06
CA PHE A 225 -0.32 10.85 18.47
C PHE A 225 -1.84 10.91 18.56
N LEU A 226 -2.40 9.98 19.28
CA LEU A 226 -3.82 9.98 19.62
C LEU A 226 -3.92 10.27 21.12
N VAL A 227 -4.62 11.34 21.47
CA VAL A 227 -4.94 11.69 22.87
C VAL A 227 -6.44 11.55 23.02
N ASP A 228 -6.90 10.63 23.86
CA ASP A 228 -8.31 10.37 24.09
C ASP A 228 -8.63 10.47 25.59
N ASN A 229 -9.41 11.49 25.95
CA ASN A 229 -9.86 11.74 27.32
C ASN A 229 -11.35 11.34 27.52
N GLY A 230 -11.92 10.57 26.58
CA GLY A 230 -13.33 10.17 26.61
C GLY A 230 -14.27 11.22 26.04
N ASP A 231 -14.22 12.46 26.53
CA ASP A 231 -15.05 13.56 26.04
C ASP A 231 -14.45 14.26 24.80
N ASN A 232 -13.11 14.26 24.69
CA ASN A 232 -12.38 14.88 23.60
C ASN A 232 -11.25 13.96 23.11
N SER A 233 -11.15 13.86 21.80
CA SER A 233 -10.12 13.11 21.11
C SER A 233 -9.32 14.03 20.19
N TRP A 234 -7.99 13.90 20.22
CA TRP A 234 -7.05 14.64 19.40
C TRP A 234 -6.19 13.65 18.63
N ASP A 235 -6.22 13.71 17.30
CA ASP A 235 -5.41 12.89 16.41
C ASP A 235 -4.42 13.80 15.66
N LEU A 236 -3.19 13.81 16.12
CA LEU A 236 -2.10 14.62 15.57
C LEU A 236 -1.21 13.74 14.71
N ARG A 237 -1.03 14.15 13.46
CA ARG A 237 -0.23 13.43 12.47
C ARG A 237 0.84 14.33 11.89
N ALA A 238 2.05 13.81 11.79
CA ALA A 238 3.15 14.48 11.13
C ALA A 238 3.93 13.45 10.30
N GLY A 239 4.48 13.89 9.18
CA GLY A 239 5.30 13.02 8.34
C GLY A 239 6.09 13.79 7.32
N ILE A 240 7.15 13.19 6.87
CA ILE A 240 7.97 13.63 5.76
C ILE A 240 8.23 12.42 4.86
N SER A 241 8.17 12.65 3.55
CA SER A 241 8.48 11.64 2.55
C SER A 241 9.27 12.29 1.43
N GLU A 242 10.39 11.69 1.08
CA GLU A 242 11.26 12.09 -0.01
C GLU A 242 11.45 10.90 -0.94
N ALA A 243 11.33 11.12 -2.25
CA ALA A 243 11.66 10.10 -3.24
C ALA A 243 12.46 10.72 -4.37
N SER A 244 13.40 9.96 -4.86
CA SER A 244 14.18 10.25 -6.06
C SER A 244 14.22 9.03 -6.98
N GLY A 245 14.52 9.25 -8.24
CA GLY A 245 14.61 8.15 -9.18
C GLY A 245 14.94 8.59 -10.60
N GLY A 246 15.37 7.60 -11.36
CA GLY A 246 15.73 7.76 -12.76
C GLY A 246 14.51 7.88 -13.68
N THR A 247 14.75 8.30 -14.89
CA THR A 247 13.75 8.43 -15.95
C THR A 247 14.17 7.64 -17.17
N ILE A 248 13.25 6.83 -17.71
CA ILE A 248 13.56 5.92 -18.82
C ILE A 248 13.01 6.36 -20.18
N ASN A 249 12.09 7.34 -20.23
CA ASN A 249 11.19 7.45 -21.36
C ASN A 249 11.63 8.36 -22.51
N PHE A 250 12.80 8.99 -22.50
CA PHE A 250 13.22 9.91 -23.55
C PHE A 250 14.14 9.32 -24.64
N ASN A 251 14.57 8.09 -24.51
CA ASN A 251 15.51 7.50 -25.46
C ASN A 251 14.95 7.28 -26.87
N ALA A 252 13.64 7.22 -27.04
CA ALA A 252 13.02 7.00 -28.35
C ALA A 252 13.16 8.17 -29.31
N VAL A 253 13.27 9.41 -28.81
CA VAL A 253 13.39 10.61 -29.66
C VAL A 253 14.74 10.65 -30.37
N PHE A 254 15.79 10.21 -29.73
CA PHE A 254 17.14 10.18 -30.30
C PHE A 254 17.40 9.03 -31.27
N ALA A 255 16.49 8.05 -31.30
CA ALA A 255 16.52 6.95 -32.27
C ALA A 255 15.99 7.34 -33.65
N LEU A 256 15.34 8.50 -33.77
CA LEU A 256 14.87 8.99 -35.09
C LEU A 256 16.08 9.42 -35.94
N PRO A 257 16.11 9.04 -37.24
CA PRO A 257 17.23 9.37 -38.13
C PRO A 257 17.55 10.88 -38.19
N ALA A 258 16.55 11.74 -38.01
CA ALA A 258 16.71 13.19 -37.98
C ALA A 258 17.53 13.71 -36.80
N PHE A 259 17.70 12.94 -35.72
CA PHE A 259 18.41 13.31 -34.50
C PHE A 259 19.73 12.54 -34.30
N GLN A 260 20.08 11.64 -35.21
CA GLN A 260 21.32 10.84 -35.12
C GLN A 260 22.60 11.70 -35.18
N GLY A 261 22.52 12.99 -35.50
CA GLY A 261 23.64 13.92 -35.50
C GLY A 261 23.79 14.78 -34.23
N PHE A 262 22.84 14.69 -33.30
CA PHE A 262 22.88 15.42 -32.02
C PHE A 262 23.34 14.46 -30.92
N GLY A 263 24.52 13.91 -31.13
CA GLY A 263 25.14 13.04 -30.17
C GLY A 263 25.54 13.78 -28.90
N THR A 264 25.15 13.20 -27.79
CA THR A 264 25.68 13.25 -26.43
C THR A 264 25.87 14.61 -25.79
#